data_3c3d64cd79974337677d419b430d4494
#
_entry.id   3c3d64cd79974337677d419b430d4494
#
_cell.length_a   1.000
_cell.length_b   1.000
_cell.length_c   1.000
_cell.angle_alpha   90.00
_cell.angle_beta   90.00
_cell.angle_gamma   90.00
#
_symmetry.space_group_name_H-M   'P 1'
#
loop_
_entity.id
_entity.type
_entity.pdbx_description
1 polymer ?
#
loop_
_entity_poly.entity_id
_entity_poly.type
_entity_poly.pdbx_seq_one_letter_code
_entity_poly.pdbx_strand_id
1 'polypeptide(L)'
;MSLSKTQIRQFKQRLLQERAKFAGAIRTLAKEASKNPREASGDLSSYTVHMADMSADTYERELVSNLASSEQTVLYQIEDALKRVDEGAYGDCQQCQKPIALSRLRAVPYTSLCISCQRAKEQKRPG
;
A
#
# COMPACT_ATOMS: atom_id res chain seq x y z
N MET A 1 12.69 -24.30 -3.04
CA MET A 1 13.72 -23.93 -2.08
C MET A 1 13.16 -22.95 -1.05
N SER A 2 13.08 -23.35 0.19
CA SER A 2 12.50 -22.49 1.22
C SER A 2 13.56 -21.53 1.76
N LEU A 3 13.07 -20.40 2.28
CA LEU A 3 13.93 -19.40 2.89
C LEU A 3 14.49 -19.91 4.22
N SER A 4 15.71 -19.50 4.56
CA SER A 4 16.29 -19.81 5.86
C SER A 4 15.58 -19.02 6.96
N LYS A 5 15.72 -19.47 8.20
CA LYS A 5 15.14 -18.76 9.35
C LYS A 5 15.67 -17.33 9.45
N THR A 6 16.94 -17.13 9.13
CA THR A 6 17.56 -15.80 9.13
C THR A 6 16.93 -14.91 8.07
N GLN A 7 16.74 -15.44 6.87
CA GLN A 7 16.11 -14.70 5.78
C GLN A 7 14.67 -14.32 6.13
N ILE A 8 13.90 -15.25 6.67
CA ILE A 8 12.52 -15.00 7.08
C ILE A 8 12.48 -13.91 8.14
N ARG A 9 13.40 -13.95 9.09
CA ARG A 9 13.47 -12.92 10.14
C ARG A 9 13.77 -11.55 9.57
N GLN A 10 14.70 -11.47 8.61
CA GLN A 10 15.05 -10.23 7.94
C GLN A 10 13.86 -9.66 7.16
N PHE A 11 13.16 -10.51 6.42
CA PHE A 11 11.97 -10.09 5.69
C PHE A 11 10.85 -9.68 6.63
N LYS A 12 10.67 -10.40 7.73
CA LYS A 12 9.67 -10.02 8.73
C LYS A 12 9.94 -8.63 9.29
N GLN A 13 11.19 -8.33 9.63
CA GLN A 13 11.55 -7.01 10.12
C GLN A 13 11.27 -5.93 9.09
N ARG A 14 11.62 -6.20 7.84
CA ARG A 14 11.35 -5.26 6.77
C ARG A 14 9.84 -5.05 6.58
N LEU A 15 9.06 -6.11 6.65
CA LEU A 15 7.60 -6.01 6.56
C LEU A 15 7.03 -5.17 7.69
N LEU A 16 7.55 -5.33 8.90
CA LEU A 16 7.10 -4.53 10.04
C LEU A 16 7.44 -3.04 9.85
N GLN A 17 8.61 -2.74 9.31
CA GLN A 17 9.00 -1.36 8.99
C GLN A 17 8.11 -0.77 7.90
N GLU A 18 7.85 -1.53 6.84
CA GLU A 18 6.96 -1.09 5.77
C GLU A 18 5.54 -0.88 6.29
N ARG A 19 5.06 -1.75 7.17
CA ARG A 19 3.74 -1.61 7.79
C ARG A 19 3.60 -0.29 8.53
N ALA A 20 4.60 0.04 9.34
CA ALA A 20 4.59 1.30 10.09
C ALA A 20 4.61 2.50 9.15
N LYS A 21 5.41 2.42 8.08
CA LYS A 21 5.52 3.48 7.09
C LYS A 21 4.19 3.72 6.37
N PHE A 22 3.57 2.65 5.87
CA PHE A 22 2.30 2.79 5.15
C PHE A 22 1.15 3.18 6.05
N ALA A 23 1.11 2.66 7.28
CA ALA A 23 0.09 3.07 8.25
C ALA A 23 0.22 4.55 8.60
N GLY A 24 1.46 5.04 8.73
CA GLY A 24 1.72 6.45 8.96
C GLY A 24 1.29 7.31 7.79
N ALA A 25 1.57 6.87 6.56
CA ALA A 25 1.16 7.58 5.35
C ALA A 25 -0.36 7.68 5.26
N ILE A 26 -1.07 6.59 5.56
CA ILE A 26 -2.53 6.57 5.56
C ILE A 26 -3.09 7.57 6.57
N ARG A 27 -2.53 7.60 7.79
CA ARG A 27 -2.97 8.55 8.82
C ARG A 27 -2.77 9.99 8.37
N THR A 28 -1.65 10.28 7.74
CA THR A 28 -1.36 11.61 7.22
C THR A 28 -2.34 12.00 6.13
N LEU A 29 -2.59 11.11 5.17
CA LEU A 29 -3.54 11.36 4.09
C LEU A 29 -4.97 11.54 4.61
N ALA A 30 -5.36 10.72 5.59
CA ALA A 30 -6.68 10.84 6.21
C ALA A 30 -6.85 12.18 6.92
N LYS A 31 -5.78 12.65 7.57
CA LYS A 31 -5.76 13.93 8.25
C LYS A 31 -5.92 15.07 7.24
N GLU A 32 -5.20 15.00 6.12
CA GLU A 32 -5.34 16.00 5.06
C GLU A 32 -6.74 16.00 4.47
N ALA A 33 -7.32 14.82 4.22
CA ALA A 33 -8.65 14.70 3.65
C ALA A 33 -9.74 15.21 4.60
N SER A 34 -9.53 15.10 5.92
CA SER A 34 -10.52 15.54 6.90
C SER A 34 -10.48 17.03 7.17
N LYS A 35 -9.40 17.70 6.77
CA LYS A 35 -9.34 19.16 6.90
C LYS A 35 -10.28 19.79 5.89
N ASN A 36 -11.14 20.70 6.33
CA ASN A 36 -11.90 21.48 5.37
C ASN A 36 -11.01 22.64 4.90
N PRO A 37 -11.25 23.17 3.69
CA PRO A 37 -10.44 24.27 3.15
C PRO A 37 -10.40 25.49 4.07
N ARG A 38 -11.46 25.72 4.80
CA ARG A 38 -11.56 26.84 5.73
C ARG A 38 -10.57 26.68 6.88
N GLU A 39 -10.46 25.47 7.45
CA GLU A 39 -9.51 25.18 8.50
C GLU A 39 -8.09 25.22 7.99
N ALA A 40 -7.87 24.68 6.79
CA ALA A 40 -6.55 24.64 6.19
C ALA A 40 -6.02 26.04 5.90
N SER A 41 -6.89 26.97 5.52
CA SER A 41 -6.51 28.33 5.16
C SER A 41 -6.66 29.33 6.30
N GLY A 42 -7.50 29.02 7.26
CA GLY A 42 -7.59 29.78 8.49
C GLY A 42 -8.36 31.11 8.43
N ASP A 43 -9.00 31.49 7.34
CA ASP A 43 -9.71 32.75 7.29
C ASP A 43 -10.88 32.77 6.29
N LEU A 44 -11.62 33.92 6.31
CA LEU A 44 -12.79 34.10 5.48
C LEU A 44 -12.47 34.36 4.02
N SER A 45 -11.32 34.94 3.72
CA SER A 45 -10.93 35.16 2.34
C SER A 45 -10.71 33.87 1.61
N SER A 46 -10.22 32.82 2.32
CA SER A 46 -10.09 31.48 1.78
C SER A 46 -11.43 30.88 1.43
N TYR A 47 -12.45 31.19 2.21
CA TYR A 47 -13.79 30.71 1.94
C TYR A 47 -14.30 31.20 0.59
N THR A 48 -14.07 32.47 0.30
CA THR A 48 -14.47 33.04 -0.98
C THR A 48 -13.71 32.41 -2.14
N VAL A 49 -12.40 32.25 -1.98
CA VAL A 49 -11.56 31.59 -2.99
C VAL A 49 -12.00 30.13 -3.16
N HIS A 50 -12.32 29.47 -2.07
CA HIS A 50 -12.79 28.10 -2.11
C HIS A 50 -14.08 27.96 -2.92
N MET A 51 -15.02 28.88 -2.77
CA MET A 51 -16.25 28.85 -3.55
C MET A 51 -15.97 28.94 -5.05
N ALA A 52 -15.00 29.75 -5.43
CA ALA A 52 -14.61 29.91 -6.84
C ALA A 52 -13.90 28.66 -7.36
N ASP A 53 -13.16 27.97 -6.50
CA ASP A 53 -12.33 26.81 -6.87
C ASP A 53 -12.88 25.48 -6.37
N MET A 54 -14.19 25.38 -6.21
CA MET A 54 -14.83 24.19 -5.66
C MET A 54 -14.47 22.91 -6.45
N SER A 55 -14.36 23.00 -7.76
CA SER A 55 -13.99 21.84 -8.62
C SER A 55 -12.58 21.34 -8.30
N ALA A 56 -11.64 22.27 -8.10
CA ALA A 56 -10.25 21.91 -7.79
C ALA A 56 -10.17 21.25 -6.42
N ASP A 57 -10.93 21.75 -5.44
CA ASP A 57 -10.97 21.18 -4.10
C ASP A 57 -11.52 19.75 -4.12
N THR A 58 -12.57 19.51 -4.89
CA THR A 58 -13.14 18.17 -5.05
C THR A 58 -12.12 17.22 -5.68
N TYR A 59 -11.40 17.70 -6.69
CA TYR A 59 -10.36 16.91 -7.34
C TYR A 59 -9.26 16.53 -6.35
N GLU A 60 -8.81 17.47 -5.53
CA GLU A 60 -7.79 17.20 -4.53
C GLU A 60 -8.25 16.17 -3.50
N ARG A 61 -9.50 16.26 -3.06
CA ARG A 61 -10.07 15.29 -2.12
C ARG A 61 -10.12 13.89 -2.73
N GLU A 62 -10.52 13.79 -3.98
CA GLU A 62 -10.55 12.51 -4.67
C GLU A 62 -9.15 11.94 -4.83
N LEU A 63 -8.18 12.79 -5.16
CA LEU A 63 -6.79 12.36 -5.30
C LEU A 63 -6.24 11.83 -3.98
N VAL A 64 -6.45 12.54 -2.88
CA VAL A 64 -6.01 12.11 -1.55
C VAL A 64 -6.69 10.80 -1.16
N SER A 65 -7.99 10.67 -1.42
CA SER A 65 -8.73 9.46 -1.12
C SER A 65 -8.20 8.27 -1.93
N ASN A 66 -7.88 8.48 -3.19
CA ASN A 66 -7.32 7.42 -4.05
C ASN A 66 -5.94 7.01 -3.58
N LEU A 67 -5.10 7.95 -3.17
CA LEU A 67 -3.78 7.65 -2.62
C LEU A 67 -3.90 6.85 -1.32
N ALA A 68 -4.81 7.26 -0.44
CA ALA A 68 -5.05 6.53 0.80
C ALA A 68 -5.53 5.11 0.53
N SER A 69 -6.38 4.91 -0.47
CA SER A 69 -6.86 3.58 -0.86
C SER A 69 -5.72 2.72 -1.39
N SER A 70 -4.82 3.30 -2.19
CA SER A 70 -3.65 2.59 -2.72
C SER A 70 -2.71 2.16 -1.60
N GLU A 71 -2.44 3.06 -0.66
CA GLU A 71 -1.60 2.76 0.50
C GLU A 71 -2.23 1.69 1.37
N GLN A 72 -3.55 1.73 1.54
CA GLN A 72 -4.26 0.75 2.32
C GLN A 72 -4.23 -0.64 1.68
N THR A 73 -4.30 -0.70 0.35
CA THR A 73 -4.16 -1.96 -0.39
C THR A 73 -2.79 -2.59 -0.11
N VAL A 74 -1.73 -1.77 -0.15
CA VAL A 74 -0.38 -2.25 0.16
C VAL A 74 -0.30 -2.70 1.62
N LEU A 75 -0.91 -1.95 2.52
CA LEU A 75 -0.92 -2.32 3.94
C LEU A 75 -1.57 -3.68 4.17
N TYR A 76 -2.69 -3.97 3.51
CA TYR A 76 -3.31 -5.29 3.57
C TYR A 76 -2.39 -6.38 3.05
N GLN A 77 -1.67 -6.10 1.96
CA GLN A 77 -0.72 -7.06 1.41
C GLN A 77 0.43 -7.34 2.39
N ILE A 78 0.90 -6.29 3.07
CA ILE A 78 1.95 -6.42 4.09
C ILE A 78 1.44 -7.27 5.27
N GLU A 79 0.25 -6.98 5.76
CA GLU A 79 -0.34 -7.74 6.87
C GLU A 79 -0.57 -9.20 6.50
N ASP A 80 -1.02 -9.44 5.27
CA ASP A 80 -1.18 -10.79 4.76
C ASP A 80 0.16 -11.52 4.66
N ALA A 81 1.22 -10.82 4.23
CA ALA A 81 2.55 -11.38 4.17
C ALA A 81 3.07 -11.74 5.59
N LEU A 82 2.82 -10.88 6.56
CA LEU A 82 3.18 -11.16 7.96
C LEU A 82 2.44 -12.38 8.50
N LYS A 83 1.19 -12.54 8.11
CA LYS A 83 0.41 -13.71 8.47
C LYS A 83 1.03 -14.98 7.87
N ARG A 84 1.46 -14.91 6.61
CA ARG A 84 2.13 -16.06 5.97
C ARG A 84 3.47 -16.39 6.64
N VAL A 85 4.19 -15.38 7.15
CA VAL A 85 5.39 -15.61 7.93
C VAL A 85 5.06 -16.47 9.15
N ASP A 86 4.01 -16.11 9.87
CA ASP A 86 3.59 -16.85 11.07
C ASP A 86 3.10 -18.27 10.74
N GLU A 87 2.51 -18.45 9.56
CA GLU A 87 1.99 -19.74 9.12
C GLU A 87 3.05 -20.60 8.43
N GLY A 88 4.26 -20.08 8.24
CA GLY A 88 5.33 -20.80 7.57
C GLY A 88 5.19 -20.89 6.06
N ALA A 89 4.35 -20.05 5.47
CA ALA A 89 4.06 -20.05 4.03
C ALA A 89 4.69 -18.88 3.29
N TYR A 90 5.46 -18.03 3.98
CA TYR A 90 6.07 -16.88 3.36
C TYR A 90 7.14 -17.30 2.35
N GLY A 91 7.14 -16.62 1.20
CA GLY A 91 8.11 -16.87 0.14
C GLY A 91 7.62 -17.81 -0.94
N ASP A 92 6.46 -18.43 -0.76
CA ASP A 92 5.85 -19.28 -1.76
C ASP A 92 4.72 -18.56 -2.48
N CYS A 93 4.67 -18.75 -3.81
CA CYS A 93 3.60 -18.16 -4.60
C CYS A 93 2.24 -18.74 -4.17
N GLN A 94 1.28 -17.89 -3.90
CA GLN A 94 -0.05 -18.34 -3.46
C GLN A 94 -0.86 -18.96 -4.59
N GLN A 95 -0.45 -18.72 -5.83
CA GLN A 95 -1.15 -19.26 -7.00
C GLN A 95 -0.60 -20.62 -7.43
N CYS A 96 0.71 -20.73 -7.60
CA CYS A 96 1.33 -21.94 -8.12
C CYS A 96 2.13 -22.72 -7.08
N GLN A 97 2.27 -22.21 -5.88
CA GLN A 97 2.99 -22.78 -4.74
C GLN A 97 4.50 -22.98 -4.99
N LYS A 98 5.03 -22.45 -6.07
CA LYS A 98 6.47 -22.45 -6.32
C LYS A 98 7.14 -21.31 -5.54
N PRO A 99 8.42 -21.48 -5.19
CA PRO A 99 9.13 -20.41 -4.49
C PRO A 99 9.19 -19.14 -5.34
N ILE A 100 8.98 -17.99 -4.68
CA ILE A 100 9.13 -16.68 -5.31
C ILE A 100 10.62 -16.36 -5.34
N ALA A 101 11.11 -15.81 -6.45
CA ALA A 101 12.51 -15.43 -6.59
C ALA A 101 12.92 -14.45 -5.48
N LEU A 102 14.09 -14.66 -4.91
CA LEU A 102 14.59 -13.85 -3.80
C LEU A 102 14.72 -12.39 -4.20
N SER A 103 15.14 -12.11 -5.45
CA SER A 103 15.23 -10.76 -5.96
C SER A 103 13.87 -10.06 -5.97
N ARG A 104 12.81 -10.80 -6.28
CA ARG A 104 11.47 -10.24 -6.27
C ARG A 104 10.99 -9.94 -4.85
N LEU A 105 11.30 -10.83 -3.90
CA LEU A 105 10.98 -10.61 -2.49
C LEU A 105 11.74 -9.41 -1.93
N ARG A 106 12.99 -9.21 -2.35
CA ARG A 106 13.76 -8.05 -1.94
C ARG A 106 13.18 -6.76 -2.47
N ALA A 107 12.67 -6.77 -3.70
CA ALA A 107 12.06 -5.59 -4.31
C ALA A 107 10.67 -5.32 -3.70
N VAL A 108 9.87 -6.37 -3.52
CA VAL A 108 8.50 -6.27 -3.03
C VAL A 108 8.28 -7.36 -1.97
N PRO A 109 8.64 -7.10 -0.71
CA PRO A 109 8.61 -8.14 0.32
C PRO A 109 7.20 -8.65 0.64
N TYR A 110 6.18 -7.90 0.30
CA TYR A 110 4.79 -8.29 0.53
C TYR A 110 4.15 -9.00 -0.67
N THR A 111 4.92 -9.30 -1.72
CA THR A 111 4.37 -9.99 -2.89
C THR A 111 3.87 -11.37 -2.52
N SER A 112 2.71 -11.75 -3.04
CA SER A 112 2.13 -13.07 -2.84
C SER A 112 2.23 -13.96 -4.07
N LEU A 113 2.69 -13.41 -5.20
CA LEU A 113 2.75 -14.11 -6.47
C LEU A 113 4.15 -14.05 -7.05
N CYS A 114 4.55 -15.13 -7.72
CA CYS A 114 5.77 -15.11 -8.51
C CYS A 114 5.53 -14.25 -9.76
N ILE A 115 6.62 -13.91 -10.45
CA ILE A 115 6.52 -13.00 -11.60
C ILE A 115 5.62 -13.58 -12.71
N SER A 116 5.66 -14.89 -12.93
CA SER A 116 4.84 -15.54 -13.96
C SER A 116 3.36 -15.44 -13.64
N CYS A 117 2.98 -15.69 -12.38
CA CYS A 117 1.58 -15.59 -11.97
C CYS A 117 1.12 -14.16 -11.95
N GLN A 118 1.98 -13.22 -11.56
CA GLN A 118 1.66 -11.80 -11.58
C GLN A 118 1.39 -11.32 -13.02
N ARG A 119 2.23 -11.72 -13.95
CA ARG A 119 2.05 -11.38 -15.36
C ARG A 119 0.76 -11.96 -15.92
N ALA A 120 0.45 -13.21 -15.58
CA ALA A 120 -0.77 -13.85 -16.03
C ALA A 120 -2.01 -13.10 -15.50
N LYS A 121 -1.96 -12.67 -14.26
CA LYS A 121 -3.04 -11.90 -13.64
C LYS A 121 -3.22 -10.56 -14.33
N GLU A 122 -2.14 -9.87 -14.63
CA GLU A 122 -2.18 -8.58 -15.31
C GLU A 122 -2.70 -8.70 -16.73
N GLN A 123 -2.34 -9.75 -17.45
CA GLN A 123 -2.80 -9.99 -18.81
C GLN A 123 -4.30 -10.26 -18.88
N LYS A 124 -4.89 -10.78 -17.83
CA LYS A 124 -6.33 -11.06 -17.77
C LYS A 124 -7.17 -9.84 -17.47
N ARG A 125 -6.57 -8.73 -17.08
CA ARG A 125 -7.31 -7.50 -16.81
C ARG A 125 -7.74 -6.86 -18.12
N PRO A 126 -9.02 -6.55 -18.29
CA PRO A 126 -9.47 -5.80 -19.46
C PRO A 126 -8.89 -4.38 -19.42
N GLY A 127 -8.36 -3.97 -20.53
CA GLY A 127 -7.86 -2.61 -20.73
C GLY A 127 -6.52 -2.32 -20.18
#